data_60d3b8989dbc564b0a4e75514bd9e3ed
#
_entry.id   60d3b8989dbc564b0a4e75514bd9e3ed
#
_cell.length_a   1.000
_cell.length_b   1.000
_cell.length_c   1.000
_cell.angle_alpha   90.00
_cell.angle_beta   90.00
_cell.angle_gamma   90.00
#
_symmetry.space_group_name_H-M   'P 1'
#
loop_
_entity.id
_entity.type
_entity.pdbx_description
1 polymer ?
#
loop_
_entity_poly.entity_id
_entity_poly.type
_entity_poly.pdbx_seq_one_letter_code
_entity_poly.pdbx_strand_id
1 'polypeptide(L)'
;MRIALLEDEQDQADLVSAWLNAAGHSCHVYMLGKDLVREAQRETFDLFLLDWEVPGMSGAEVLVWIRANIAEPVPVLFVTARAREEDIVHALSNGADDYMVKPLGKLELLARVDALARRARASGQQAEDVLEYGRLSVDCRKRQAKLDGEEVAMTQKDFELTVFLLRNMGRLLSRGHILEAVWGQSAEINTRTVDTHVSRIRGKLKLTAENGWRLSAVYQHGYRLERVAAAAAQ
;
A
#
# COMPACT_ATOMS: atom_id res chain seq x y z
N MET A 1 7.14 0.90 -0.17
CA MET A 1 5.74 1.35 -0.33
C MET A 1 5.51 1.74 -1.77
N ARG A 2 4.29 1.57 -2.23
CA ARG A 2 3.84 2.07 -3.53
C ARG A 2 3.21 3.46 -3.35
N ILE A 3 3.83 4.47 -3.93
CA ILE A 3 3.47 5.88 -3.76
C ILE A 3 2.99 6.46 -5.08
N ALA A 4 1.82 7.11 -5.10
CA ALA A 4 1.36 7.90 -6.23
C ALA A 4 1.77 9.36 -6.04
N LEU A 5 2.49 9.92 -6.99
CA LEU A 5 2.91 11.32 -7.03
C LEU A 5 2.13 12.04 -8.13
N LEU A 6 1.36 13.07 -7.77
CA LEU A 6 0.73 14.01 -8.69
C LEU A 6 1.59 15.28 -8.74
N GLU A 7 2.22 15.54 -9.88
CA GLU A 7 3.13 16.68 -10.09
C GLU A 7 3.20 16.95 -11.59
N ASP A 8 2.91 18.15 -12.03
CA ASP A 8 2.90 18.53 -13.45
C ASP A 8 4.23 19.09 -13.96
N GLU A 9 5.14 19.49 -13.05
CA GLU A 9 6.49 19.88 -13.41
C GLU A 9 7.42 18.66 -13.50
N GLN A 10 7.85 18.30 -14.73
CA GLN A 10 8.65 17.10 -14.98
C GLN A 10 9.93 17.05 -14.14
N ASP A 11 10.67 18.15 -14.03
CA ASP A 11 11.93 18.20 -13.27
C ASP A 11 11.71 17.93 -11.78
N GLN A 12 10.61 18.43 -11.21
CA GLN A 12 10.24 18.16 -9.82
C GLN A 12 9.75 16.73 -9.64
N ALA A 13 8.95 16.23 -10.54
CA ALA A 13 8.47 14.85 -10.53
C ALA A 13 9.64 13.86 -10.56
N ASP A 14 10.62 14.08 -11.45
CA ASP A 14 11.82 13.25 -11.58
C ASP A 14 12.67 13.31 -10.30
N LEU A 15 12.86 14.50 -9.72
CA LEU A 15 13.63 14.69 -8.50
C LEU A 15 13.00 13.97 -7.31
N VAL A 16 11.70 14.18 -7.08
CA VAL A 16 10.96 13.56 -5.97
C VAL A 16 10.91 12.04 -6.15
N SER A 17 10.63 11.58 -7.36
CA SER A 17 10.61 10.16 -7.69
C SER A 17 11.97 9.50 -7.45
N ALA A 18 13.07 10.15 -7.85
CA ALA A 18 14.42 9.64 -7.58
C ALA A 18 14.72 9.53 -6.08
N TRP A 19 14.29 10.51 -5.25
CA TRP A 19 14.48 10.45 -3.80
C TRP A 19 13.71 9.31 -3.16
N LEU A 20 12.45 9.11 -3.55
CA LEU A 20 11.59 8.05 -3.04
C LEU A 20 12.09 6.67 -3.46
N ASN A 21 12.47 6.50 -4.72
CA ASN A 21 13.00 5.24 -5.24
C ASN A 21 14.34 4.87 -4.55
N ALA A 22 15.23 5.84 -4.35
CA ALA A 22 16.49 5.64 -3.61
C ALA A 22 16.26 5.25 -2.13
N ALA A 23 15.13 5.64 -1.54
CA ALA A 23 14.71 5.24 -0.20
C ALA A 23 13.99 3.88 -0.16
N GLY A 24 13.91 3.16 -1.29
CA GLY A 24 13.28 1.83 -1.38
C GLY A 24 11.76 1.86 -1.53
N HIS A 25 11.20 2.99 -1.92
CA HIS A 25 9.79 3.08 -2.30
C HIS A 25 9.62 2.85 -3.81
N SER A 26 8.40 2.62 -4.26
CA SER A 26 8.01 2.56 -5.66
C SER A 26 7.16 3.79 -5.97
N CYS A 27 7.73 4.77 -6.68
CA CYS A 27 7.05 6.02 -7.02
C CYS A 27 6.45 5.95 -8.41
N HIS A 28 5.15 6.20 -8.51
CA HIS A 28 4.38 6.28 -9.76
C HIS A 28 3.96 7.74 -9.99
N VAL A 29 4.48 8.35 -11.04
CA VAL A 29 4.26 9.76 -11.37
C VAL A 29 3.05 9.92 -12.28
N TYR A 30 2.22 10.91 -11.96
CA TYR A 30 1.07 11.34 -12.74
C TYR A 30 1.14 12.86 -12.94
N MET A 31 1.07 13.30 -14.18
CA MET A 31 1.11 14.71 -14.56
C MET A 31 -0.29 15.35 -14.52
N LEU A 32 -1.34 14.54 -14.45
CA LEU A 32 -2.74 14.99 -14.47
C LEU A 32 -3.55 14.27 -13.39
N GLY A 33 -4.36 15.01 -12.63
CA GLY A 33 -5.22 14.45 -11.58
C GLY A 33 -6.17 13.36 -12.09
N LYS A 34 -6.75 13.54 -13.28
CA LYS A 34 -7.64 12.52 -13.90
C LYS A 34 -6.96 11.20 -14.21
N ASP A 35 -5.65 11.22 -14.53
CA ASP A 35 -4.91 10.01 -14.84
C ASP A 35 -4.58 9.25 -13.54
N LEU A 36 -4.22 9.98 -12.48
CA LEU A 36 -4.06 9.39 -11.15
C LEU A 36 -5.37 8.76 -10.67
N VAL A 37 -6.49 9.46 -10.78
CA VAL A 37 -7.81 8.94 -10.40
C VAL A 37 -8.16 7.67 -11.19
N ARG A 38 -7.96 7.68 -12.50
CA ARG A 38 -8.21 6.50 -13.35
C ARG A 38 -7.38 5.30 -12.91
N GLU A 39 -6.11 5.53 -12.56
CA GLU A 39 -5.24 4.45 -12.10
C GLU A 39 -5.61 3.98 -10.69
N ALA A 40 -5.95 4.89 -9.78
CA ALA A 40 -6.36 4.55 -8.41
C ALA A 40 -7.69 3.76 -8.33
N GLN A 41 -8.47 3.73 -9.41
CA GLN A 41 -9.63 2.83 -9.53
C GLN A 41 -9.24 1.37 -9.74
N ARG A 42 -8.03 1.09 -10.22
CA ARG A 42 -7.57 -0.26 -10.62
C ARG A 42 -6.42 -0.75 -9.75
N GLU A 43 -5.56 0.17 -9.34
CA GLU A 43 -4.35 -0.08 -8.58
C GLU A 43 -4.44 0.51 -7.19
N THR A 44 -3.78 -0.12 -6.23
CA THR A 44 -3.74 0.35 -4.84
C THR A 44 -2.40 1.01 -4.53
N PHE A 45 -2.44 2.03 -3.69
CA PHE A 45 -1.28 2.79 -3.23
C PHE A 45 -1.21 2.80 -1.70
N ASP A 46 -0.01 2.96 -1.16
CA ASP A 46 0.23 3.09 0.28
C ASP A 46 0.20 4.54 0.75
N LEU A 47 0.43 5.49 -0.17
CA LEU A 47 0.48 6.92 0.10
C LEU A 47 0.27 7.71 -1.20
N PHE A 48 -0.40 8.85 -1.09
CA PHE A 48 -0.51 9.84 -2.16
C PHE A 48 0.29 11.09 -1.80
N LEU A 49 1.15 11.54 -2.74
CA LEU A 49 1.78 12.86 -2.73
C LEU A 49 1.07 13.70 -3.78
N LEU A 50 0.45 14.82 -3.39
CA LEU A 50 -0.36 15.61 -4.29
C LEU A 50 0.15 17.06 -4.36
N ASP A 51 0.52 17.54 -5.55
CA ASP A 51 0.53 18.97 -5.75
C ASP A 51 -0.91 19.48 -5.85
N TRP A 52 -1.13 20.65 -5.30
CA TRP A 52 -2.43 21.33 -5.36
C TRP A 52 -2.75 21.84 -6.77
N GLU A 53 -1.75 22.48 -7.38
CA GLU A 53 -1.90 23.21 -8.64
C GLU A 53 -1.39 22.36 -9.81
N VAL A 54 -2.25 21.50 -10.32
CA VAL A 54 -2.00 20.73 -11.54
C VAL A 54 -3.08 21.01 -12.58
N PRO A 55 -2.79 20.90 -13.88
CA PRO A 55 -3.76 21.17 -14.94
C PRO A 55 -4.99 20.26 -14.87
N GLY A 56 -6.16 20.86 -15.10
CA GLY A 56 -7.42 20.13 -15.16
C GLY A 56 -7.97 19.83 -13.77
N MET A 57 -7.93 18.57 -13.33
CA MET A 57 -8.38 18.16 -11.99
C MET A 57 -7.28 18.46 -10.96
N SER A 58 -7.51 19.42 -10.08
CA SER A 58 -6.57 19.85 -9.04
C SER A 58 -6.29 18.77 -7.99
N GLY A 59 -5.18 18.88 -7.27
CA GLY A 59 -4.88 17.96 -6.15
C GLY A 59 -5.92 17.98 -5.06
N ALA A 60 -6.58 19.12 -4.82
CA ALA A 60 -7.70 19.21 -3.86
C ALA A 60 -8.92 18.39 -4.32
N GLU A 61 -9.25 18.42 -5.61
CA GLU A 61 -10.33 17.60 -6.16
C GLU A 61 -9.97 16.10 -6.13
N VAL A 62 -8.69 15.79 -6.38
CA VAL A 62 -8.17 14.41 -6.23
C VAL A 62 -8.28 13.93 -4.78
N LEU A 63 -7.95 14.76 -3.78
CA LEU A 63 -8.13 14.41 -2.36
C LEU A 63 -9.59 14.09 -2.05
N VAL A 64 -10.53 14.96 -2.47
CA VAL A 64 -11.98 14.73 -2.28
C VAL A 64 -12.38 13.39 -2.90
N TRP A 65 -11.92 13.13 -4.12
CA TRP A 65 -12.19 11.85 -4.78
C TRP A 65 -11.63 10.66 -4.01
N ILE A 66 -10.37 10.73 -3.55
CA ILE A 66 -9.73 9.67 -2.74
C ILE A 66 -10.58 9.36 -1.51
N ARG A 67 -10.98 10.39 -0.75
CA ARG A 67 -11.76 10.21 0.49
C ARG A 67 -13.17 9.65 0.24
N ALA A 68 -13.75 9.93 -0.91
CA ALA A 68 -15.08 9.44 -1.28
C ALA A 68 -15.07 8.00 -1.85
N ASN A 69 -13.98 7.57 -2.49
CA ASN A 69 -13.97 6.34 -3.29
C ASN A 69 -13.02 5.25 -2.78
N ILE A 70 -12.00 5.61 -1.98
CA ILE A 70 -11.08 4.63 -1.39
C ILE A 70 -11.51 4.35 0.05
N ALA A 71 -12.02 3.14 0.27
CA ALA A 71 -12.60 2.76 1.57
C ALA A 71 -11.57 2.66 2.71
N GLU A 72 -10.34 2.26 2.39
CA GLU A 72 -9.25 2.21 3.35
C GLU A 72 -8.60 3.58 3.50
N PRO A 73 -8.26 4.03 4.73
CA PRO A 73 -7.65 5.34 4.97
C PRO A 73 -6.18 5.35 4.48
N VAL A 74 -5.96 5.65 3.20
CA VAL A 74 -4.63 5.85 2.63
C VAL A 74 -4.16 7.26 2.94
N PRO A 75 -2.95 7.46 3.52
CA PRO A 75 -2.43 8.79 3.82
C PRO A 75 -2.21 9.62 2.55
N VAL A 76 -2.52 10.91 2.68
CA VAL A 76 -2.33 11.94 1.65
C VAL A 76 -1.46 13.07 2.21
N LEU A 77 -0.33 13.33 1.55
CA LEU A 77 0.56 14.46 1.82
C LEU A 77 0.47 15.46 0.66
N PHE A 78 0.06 16.69 0.96
CA PHE A 78 0.21 17.78 -0.01
C PHE A 78 1.64 18.28 -0.09
N VAL A 79 2.10 18.53 -1.33
CA VAL A 79 3.42 19.04 -1.64
C VAL A 79 3.26 20.15 -2.68
N THR A 80 3.17 21.40 -2.27
CA THR A 80 2.73 22.51 -3.15
C THR A 80 3.41 23.84 -2.85
N ALA A 81 3.40 24.76 -3.80
CA ALA A 81 3.89 26.13 -3.62
C ALA A 81 2.97 27.01 -2.73
N ARG A 82 1.72 26.58 -2.49
CA ARG A 82 0.80 27.32 -1.62
C ARG A 82 1.28 27.28 -0.18
N ALA A 83 1.52 28.43 0.40
CA ALA A 83 2.07 28.58 1.76
C ALA A 83 1.14 29.37 2.70
N ARG A 84 -0.05 29.76 2.25
CA ARG A 84 -0.99 30.53 3.09
C ARG A 84 -1.60 29.62 4.15
N GLU A 85 -1.77 30.14 5.34
CA GLU A 85 -2.39 29.41 6.45
C GLU A 85 -3.78 28.87 6.08
N GLU A 86 -4.57 29.66 5.34
CA GLU A 86 -5.89 29.27 4.86
C GLU A 86 -5.86 28.03 3.95
N ASP A 87 -4.87 27.92 3.05
CA ASP A 87 -4.70 26.78 2.15
C ASP A 87 -4.32 25.52 2.95
N ILE A 88 -3.43 25.66 3.93
CA ILE A 88 -3.01 24.57 4.82
C ILE A 88 -4.21 24.07 5.64
N VAL A 89 -4.94 24.98 6.27
CA VAL A 89 -6.15 24.65 7.05
C VAL A 89 -7.18 23.97 6.16
N HIS A 90 -7.40 24.50 4.96
CA HIS A 90 -8.35 23.92 4.00
C HIS A 90 -7.96 22.48 3.61
N ALA A 91 -6.68 22.21 3.30
CA ALA A 91 -6.21 20.86 2.96
C ALA A 91 -6.46 19.89 4.10
N LEU A 92 -6.01 20.23 5.31
CA LEU A 92 -6.11 19.37 6.49
C LEU A 92 -7.58 19.12 6.89
N SER A 93 -8.42 20.16 6.83
CA SER A 93 -9.86 20.02 7.13
C SER A 93 -10.60 19.16 6.11
N ASN A 94 -10.13 19.08 4.87
CA ASN A 94 -10.68 18.20 3.84
C ASN A 94 -10.07 16.79 3.86
N GLY A 95 -9.27 16.48 4.88
CA GLY A 95 -8.79 15.13 5.15
C GLY A 95 -7.39 14.82 4.61
N ALA A 96 -6.55 15.81 4.29
CA ALA A 96 -5.13 15.59 4.13
C ALA A 96 -4.50 15.21 5.48
N ASP A 97 -3.52 14.30 5.46
CA ASP A 97 -2.86 13.81 6.67
C ASP A 97 -1.63 14.65 7.05
N ASP A 98 -1.04 15.33 6.06
CA ASP A 98 0.08 16.27 6.27
C ASP A 98 0.19 17.24 5.07
N TYR A 99 1.00 18.26 5.23
CA TYR A 99 1.20 19.34 4.26
C TYR A 99 2.65 19.79 4.25
N MET A 100 3.22 20.00 3.07
CA MET A 100 4.60 20.45 2.88
C MET A 100 4.67 21.52 1.79
N VAL A 101 5.37 22.62 2.10
CA VAL A 101 5.52 23.76 1.17
C VAL A 101 6.79 23.61 0.36
N LYS A 102 6.72 23.85 -0.96
CA LYS A 102 7.88 23.96 -1.85
C LYS A 102 8.69 25.24 -1.52
N PRO A 103 10.06 25.23 -1.59
CA PRO A 103 10.91 24.17 -2.14
C PRO A 103 11.10 22.99 -1.18
N LEU A 104 11.16 21.79 -1.74
CA LEU A 104 11.23 20.55 -0.98
C LEU A 104 12.64 20.25 -0.47
N GLY A 105 12.73 19.93 0.82
CA GLY A 105 13.92 19.29 1.38
C GLY A 105 13.83 17.78 1.33
N LYS A 106 14.81 17.08 0.70
CA LYS A 106 14.83 15.61 0.62
C LYS A 106 14.62 14.91 1.96
N LEU A 107 15.39 15.33 2.99
CA LEU A 107 15.33 14.68 4.30
C LEU A 107 13.98 14.90 4.99
N GLU A 108 13.40 16.09 4.83
CA GLU A 108 12.08 16.41 5.38
C GLU A 108 10.99 15.59 4.70
N LEU A 109 10.99 15.53 3.36
CA LEU A 109 10.03 14.72 2.61
C LEU A 109 10.05 13.25 3.05
N LEU A 110 11.24 12.65 3.08
CA LEU A 110 11.38 11.25 3.49
C LEU A 110 10.93 11.02 4.94
N ALA A 111 11.27 11.93 5.85
CA ALA A 111 10.84 11.83 7.25
C ALA A 111 9.31 11.90 7.41
N ARG A 112 8.64 12.77 6.64
CA ARG A 112 7.17 12.88 6.63
C ARG A 112 6.51 11.64 6.03
N VAL A 113 7.02 11.15 4.91
CA VAL A 113 6.57 9.90 4.26
C VAL A 113 6.67 8.72 5.25
N ASP A 114 7.80 8.58 5.95
CA ASP A 114 7.98 7.55 6.97
C ASP A 114 7.03 7.71 8.16
N ALA A 115 6.79 8.95 8.60
CA ALA A 115 5.86 9.23 9.70
C ALA A 115 4.42 8.87 9.33
N LEU A 116 3.99 9.19 8.12
CA LEU A 116 2.66 8.84 7.59
C LEU A 116 2.52 7.32 7.45
N ALA A 117 3.53 6.65 6.92
CA ALA A 117 3.56 5.20 6.82
C ALA A 117 3.46 4.50 8.18
N ARG A 118 4.16 5.00 9.20
CA ARG A 118 4.03 4.46 10.57
C ARG A 118 2.64 4.65 11.13
N ARG A 119 2.02 5.82 10.97
CA ARG A 119 0.65 6.09 11.44
C ARG A 119 -0.37 5.17 10.76
N ALA A 120 -0.27 4.99 9.46
CA ALA A 120 -1.14 4.08 8.71
C ALA A 120 -0.98 2.61 9.15
N ARG A 121 0.23 2.20 9.58
CA ARG A 121 0.51 0.86 10.11
C ARG A 121 0.14 0.72 11.59
N ALA A 122 0.24 1.79 12.38
CA ALA A 122 0.00 1.77 13.84
C ALA A 122 -1.47 1.49 14.19
N SER A 123 -2.39 1.68 13.24
CA SER A 123 -3.76 1.17 13.37
C SER A 123 -3.87 -0.36 13.25
N GLY A 124 -2.80 -1.10 12.99
CA GLY A 124 -2.85 -2.52 12.76
C GLY A 124 -1.69 -3.41 13.18
N GLN A 125 -0.42 -3.01 13.14
CA GLN A 125 0.67 -3.91 13.62
C GLN A 125 2.03 -3.21 13.62
N GLN A 126 2.73 -3.26 14.76
CA GLN A 126 4.18 -3.06 14.85
C GLN A 126 4.89 -4.08 13.96
N ALA A 127 6.13 -3.77 13.52
CA ALA A 127 6.94 -4.72 12.77
C ALA A 127 7.41 -5.84 13.71
N GLU A 128 6.48 -6.73 14.07
CA GLU A 128 6.78 -7.91 14.86
C GLU A 128 7.63 -8.87 14.02
N ASP A 129 8.71 -9.37 14.62
CA ASP A 129 9.56 -10.38 13.98
C ASP A 129 8.85 -11.72 13.83
N VAL A 130 7.87 -11.97 14.69
CA VAL A 130 7.02 -13.16 14.66
C VAL A 130 5.56 -12.71 14.59
N LEU A 131 4.87 -13.14 13.54
CA LEU A 131 3.45 -12.89 13.34
C LEU A 131 2.68 -14.12 13.83
N GLU A 132 1.89 -13.96 14.90
CA GLU A 132 1.13 -15.06 15.50
C GLU A 132 -0.37 -14.85 15.34
N TYR A 133 -1.03 -15.84 14.73
CA TYR A 133 -2.47 -15.83 14.46
C TYR A 133 -3.10 -17.19 14.80
N GLY A 134 -3.14 -17.53 16.09
CA GLY A 134 -3.68 -18.80 16.55
C GLY A 134 -2.85 -19.98 16.04
N ARG A 135 -3.39 -20.75 15.09
CA ARG A 135 -2.73 -21.92 14.49
C ARG A 135 -1.57 -21.59 13.56
N LEU A 136 -1.54 -20.35 13.01
CA LEU A 136 -0.52 -19.89 12.06
C LEU A 136 0.49 -18.99 12.79
N SER A 137 1.76 -19.34 12.70
CA SER A 137 2.90 -18.54 13.17
C SER A 137 3.88 -18.35 12.03
N VAL A 138 4.37 -17.10 11.84
CA VAL A 138 5.34 -16.76 10.80
C VAL A 138 6.50 -16.00 11.41
N ASP A 139 7.67 -16.65 11.50
CA ASP A 139 8.93 -16.05 11.97
C ASP A 139 9.64 -15.38 10.78
N CYS A 140 9.60 -14.05 10.75
CA CYS A 140 10.16 -13.25 9.67
C CYS A 140 11.71 -13.29 9.64
N ARG A 141 12.36 -13.48 10.81
CA ARG A 141 13.83 -13.58 10.90
C ARG A 141 14.33 -14.92 10.39
N LYS A 142 13.70 -16.01 10.83
CA LYS A 142 14.06 -17.36 10.40
C LYS A 142 13.51 -17.73 9.03
N ARG A 143 12.60 -16.90 8.49
CA ARG A 143 11.88 -17.15 7.23
C ARG A 143 11.11 -18.48 7.26
N GLN A 144 10.47 -18.76 8.36
CA GLN A 144 9.71 -19.99 8.59
C GLN A 144 8.24 -19.68 8.88
N ALA A 145 7.35 -20.47 8.27
CA ALA A 145 5.93 -20.48 8.60
C ALA A 145 5.58 -21.82 9.25
N LYS A 146 4.77 -21.78 10.30
CA LYS A 146 4.27 -22.97 10.98
C LYS A 146 2.74 -22.94 11.04
N LEU A 147 2.14 -24.09 10.84
CA LEU A 147 0.71 -24.32 11.02
C LEU A 147 0.53 -25.45 12.03
N ASP A 148 -0.18 -25.17 13.12
CA ASP A 148 -0.33 -26.12 14.25
C ASP A 148 1.00 -26.57 14.87
N GLY A 149 2.03 -25.70 14.83
CA GLY A 149 3.36 -26.00 15.35
C GLY A 149 4.28 -26.70 14.35
N GLU A 150 3.74 -27.25 13.25
CA GLU A 150 4.52 -27.93 12.21
C GLU A 150 4.99 -26.95 11.14
N GLU A 151 6.23 -27.10 10.66
CA GLU A 151 6.81 -26.25 9.65
C GLU A 151 6.15 -26.52 8.27
N VAL A 152 5.74 -25.43 7.61
CA VAL A 152 5.17 -25.47 6.26
C VAL A 152 6.25 -25.16 5.24
N ALA A 153 6.62 -26.14 4.40
CA ALA A 153 7.59 -25.95 3.32
C ALA A 153 7.09 -24.95 2.29
N MET A 154 7.82 -23.83 2.13
CA MET A 154 7.46 -22.72 1.24
C MET A 154 8.65 -22.32 0.36
N THR A 155 8.35 -21.86 -0.87
CA THR A 155 9.37 -21.16 -1.65
C THR A 155 9.62 -19.77 -1.06
N GLN A 156 10.76 -19.17 -1.38
CA GLN A 156 11.08 -17.82 -0.93
C GLN A 156 9.97 -16.83 -1.28
N LYS A 157 9.43 -16.88 -2.50
CA LYS A 157 8.38 -15.97 -2.96
C LYS A 157 7.01 -16.26 -2.32
N ASP A 158 6.68 -17.52 -2.04
CA ASP A 158 5.49 -17.87 -1.27
C ASP A 158 5.58 -17.28 0.16
N PHE A 159 6.76 -17.35 0.79
CA PHE A 159 6.99 -16.78 2.12
C PHE A 159 6.88 -15.25 2.11
N GLU A 160 7.55 -14.56 1.18
CA GLU A 160 7.50 -13.10 1.04
C GLU A 160 6.07 -12.61 0.80
N LEU A 161 5.31 -13.30 -0.06
CA LEU A 161 3.90 -13.02 -0.31
C LEU A 161 3.04 -13.22 0.96
N THR A 162 3.29 -14.30 1.70
CA THR A 162 2.58 -14.57 2.96
C THR A 162 2.79 -13.43 3.97
N VAL A 163 4.05 -13.04 4.21
CA VAL A 163 4.37 -11.92 5.11
C VAL A 163 3.73 -10.62 4.63
N PHE A 164 3.77 -10.35 3.33
CA PHE A 164 3.19 -9.14 2.77
C PHE A 164 1.67 -9.09 2.97
N LEU A 165 0.95 -10.18 2.70
CA LEU A 165 -0.50 -10.26 2.92
C LEU A 165 -0.88 -10.15 4.39
N LEU A 166 -0.15 -10.82 5.29
CA LEU A 166 -0.40 -10.75 6.73
C LEU A 166 -0.19 -9.34 7.29
N ARG A 167 0.85 -8.64 6.85
CA ARG A 167 1.13 -7.25 7.25
C ARG A 167 0.14 -6.22 6.67
N ASN A 168 -0.61 -6.59 5.66
CA ASN A 168 -1.64 -5.77 5.03
C ASN A 168 -3.04 -6.37 5.20
N MET A 169 -3.25 -7.08 6.29
CA MET A 169 -4.53 -7.74 6.58
C MET A 169 -5.68 -6.73 6.61
N GLY A 170 -6.81 -7.10 6.00
CA GLY A 170 -8.00 -6.24 5.86
C GLY A 170 -7.94 -5.33 4.62
N ARG A 171 -6.75 -5.00 4.11
CA ARG A 171 -6.60 -4.11 2.94
C ARG A 171 -6.82 -4.85 1.63
N LEU A 172 -7.47 -4.19 0.69
CA LEU A 172 -7.47 -4.61 -0.71
C LEU A 172 -6.10 -4.28 -1.31
N LEU A 173 -5.47 -5.26 -1.95
CA LEU A 173 -4.17 -5.12 -2.61
C LEU A 173 -4.32 -5.48 -4.08
N SER A 174 -3.99 -4.55 -4.97
CA SER A 174 -4.01 -4.82 -6.40
C SER A 174 -2.94 -5.84 -6.78
N ARG A 175 -3.13 -6.53 -7.92
CA ARG A 175 -2.12 -7.48 -8.41
C ARG A 175 -0.79 -6.81 -8.71
N GLY A 176 -0.83 -5.59 -9.27
CA GLY A 176 0.35 -4.77 -9.51
C GLY A 176 1.08 -4.45 -8.21
N HIS A 177 0.36 -4.01 -7.18
CA HIS A 177 0.93 -3.71 -5.87
C HIS A 177 1.61 -4.95 -5.24
N ILE A 178 0.93 -6.09 -5.25
CA ILE A 178 1.50 -7.36 -4.76
C ILE A 178 2.76 -7.74 -5.56
N LEU A 179 2.70 -7.61 -6.88
CA LEU A 179 3.82 -7.95 -7.75
C LEU A 179 5.06 -7.09 -7.43
N GLU A 180 4.89 -5.78 -7.38
CA GLU A 180 5.98 -4.85 -7.04
C GLU A 180 6.55 -5.11 -5.64
N ALA A 181 5.70 -5.31 -4.64
CA ALA A 181 6.13 -5.51 -3.26
C ALA A 181 6.94 -6.80 -3.07
N VAL A 182 6.59 -7.87 -3.80
CA VAL A 182 7.19 -9.20 -3.61
C VAL A 182 8.28 -9.49 -4.64
N TRP A 183 8.15 -9.02 -5.89
CA TRP A 183 9.08 -9.30 -6.98
C TRP A 183 9.92 -8.10 -7.41
N GLY A 184 9.55 -6.87 -7.01
CA GLY A 184 10.24 -5.64 -7.37
C GLY A 184 9.70 -4.99 -8.65
N GLN A 185 10.02 -3.70 -8.84
CA GLN A 185 9.54 -2.90 -10.00
C GLN A 185 10.03 -3.42 -11.35
N SER A 186 11.24 -3.99 -11.42
CA SER A 186 11.91 -4.42 -12.65
C SER A 186 11.46 -5.80 -13.14
N ALA A 187 10.52 -6.44 -12.45
CA ALA A 187 10.10 -7.78 -12.82
C ALA A 187 9.21 -7.74 -14.07
N GLU A 188 9.73 -8.14 -15.21
CA GLU A 188 8.94 -8.45 -16.43
C GLU A 188 8.06 -9.71 -16.20
N ILE A 189 7.38 -9.74 -15.06
CA ILE A 189 6.58 -10.89 -14.62
C ILE A 189 5.11 -10.55 -14.82
N ASN A 190 4.38 -11.46 -15.46
CA ASN A 190 2.94 -11.31 -15.64
C ASN A 190 2.23 -11.36 -14.27
N THR A 191 1.25 -10.49 -14.07
CA THR A 191 0.41 -10.46 -12.86
C THR A 191 -0.27 -11.79 -12.54
N ARG A 192 -0.44 -12.70 -13.53
CA ARG A 192 -0.91 -14.09 -13.33
C ARG A 192 -0.01 -14.90 -12.39
N THR A 193 1.26 -14.54 -12.27
CA THR A 193 2.17 -15.15 -11.30
C THR A 193 1.65 -14.97 -9.87
N VAL A 194 1.10 -13.80 -9.55
CA VAL A 194 0.47 -13.54 -8.26
C VAL A 194 -0.65 -14.55 -7.98
N ASP A 195 -1.52 -14.81 -8.96
CA ASP A 195 -2.66 -15.73 -8.81
C ASP A 195 -2.19 -17.16 -8.48
N THR A 196 -1.11 -17.59 -9.11
CA THR A 196 -0.51 -18.93 -8.87
C THR A 196 0.04 -19.04 -7.44
N HIS A 197 0.78 -18.04 -6.98
CA HIS A 197 1.35 -18.03 -5.64
C HIS A 197 0.26 -17.89 -4.56
N VAL A 198 -0.75 -17.03 -4.78
CA VAL A 198 -1.91 -16.90 -3.89
C VAL A 198 -2.66 -18.23 -3.75
N SER A 199 -2.91 -18.95 -4.84
CA SER A 199 -3.54 -20.27 -4.80
C SER A 199 -2.72 -21.26 -3.97
N ARG A 200 -1.39 -21.26 -4.16
CA ARG A 200 -0.46 -22.15 -3.45
C ARG A 200 -0.44 -21.86 -1.94
N ILE A 201 -0.28 -20.61 -1.52
CA ILE A 201 -0.26 -20.26 -0.09
C ILE A 201 -1.61 -20.49 0.58
N ARG A 202 -2.72 -20.22 -0.14
CA ARG A 202 -4.07 -20.54 0.37
C ARG A 202 -4.19 -22.01 0.75
N GLY A 203 -3.72 -22.91 -0.09
CA GLY A 203 -3.74 -24.36 0.19
C GLY A 203 -2.78 -24.76 1.30
N LYS A 204 -1.51 -24.31 1.26
CA LYS A 204 -0.47 -24.68 2.22
C LYS A 204 -0.76 -24.19 3.63
N LEU A 205 -1.24 -22.96 3.78
CA LEU A 205 -1.52 -22.33 5.08
C LEU A 205 -2.98 -22.48 5.50
N LYS A 206 -3.78 -23.23 4.72
CA LYS A 206 -5.22 -23.45 4.97
C LYS A 206 -5.97 -22.14 5.24
N LEU A 207 -5.73 -21.10 4.39
CA LEU A 207 -6.36 -19.79 4.52
C LEU A 207 -7.82 -19.83 4.05
N THR A 208 -8.67 -20.55 4.78
CA THR A 208 -10.09 -20.78 4.49
C THR A 208 -10.96 -20.31 5.64
N ALA A 209 -12.25 -20.07 5.38
CA ALA A 209 -13.21 -19.62 6.38
C ALA A 209 -13.34 -20.59 7.57
N GLU A 210 -13.24 -21.89 7.32
CA GLU A 210 -13.26 -22.95 8.34
C GLU A 210 -12.12 -22.81 9.36
N ASN A 211 -10.97 -22.29 8.91
CA ASN A 211 -9.79 -22.04 9.73
C ASN A 211 -9.70 -20.59 10.24
N GLY A 212 -10.79 -19.82 10.14
CA GLY A 212 -10.84 -18.44 10.60
C GLY A 212 -10.15 -17.43 9.64
N TRP A 213 -10.01 -17.78 8.36
CA TRP A 213 -9.38 -16.94 7.34
C TRP A 213 -10.25 -16.79 6.11
N ARG A 214 -10.14 -15.63 5.46
CA ARG A 214 -10.69 -15.40 4.14
C ARG A 214 -9.66 -14.71 3.27
N LEU A 215 -9.07 -15.44 2.31
CA LEU A 215 -8.23 -14.86 1.26
C LEU A 215 -9.07 -14.81 -0.01
N SER A 216 -9.71 -13.67 -0.27
CA SER A 216 -10.65 -13.47 -1.38
C SER A 216 -9.99 -12.76 -2.55
N ALA A 217 -10.32 -13.20 -3.76
CA ALA A 217 -10.06 -12.44 -4.98
C ALA A 217 -11.19 -11.44 -5.17
N VAL A 218 -10.84 -10.17 -5.34
CA VAL A 218 -11.77 -9.11 -5.73
C VAL A 218 -11.65 -8.92 -7.25
N TYR A 219 -12.78 -9.11 -7.95
CA TYR A 219 -12.80 -9.08 -9.41
C TYR A 219 -12.19 -7.79 -9.95
N GLN A 220 -11.32 -7.92 -10.95
CA GLN A 220 -10.53 -6.85 -11.60
C GLN A 220 -9.57 -6.04 -10.71
N HIS A 221 -9.59 -6.20 -9.38
CA HIS A 221 -8.74 -5.43 -8.48
C HIS A 221 -7.55 -6.24 -7.97
N GLY A 222 -7.79 -7.28 -7.18
CA GLY A 222 -6.68 -8.03 -6.59
C GLY A 222 -7.12 -8.96 -5.47
N TYR A 223 -6.46 -8.90 -4.32
CA TYR A 223 -6.70 -9.81 -3.21
C TYR A 223 -6.85 -9.09 -1.89
N ARG A 224 -7.66 -9.67 -1.00
CA ARG A 224 -7.80 -9.24 0.40
C ARG A 224 -7.68 -10.45 1.31
N LEU A 225 -6.83 -10.35 2.33
CA LEU A 225 -6.72 -11.34 3.39
C LEU A 225 -7.40 -10.79 4.65
N GLU A 226 -8.33 -11.54 5.21
CA GLU A 226 -9.11 -11.15 6.38
C GLU A 226 -9.16 -12.26 7.43
N ARG A 227 -9.27 -11.89 8.71
CA ARG A 227 -9.70 -12.80 9.77
C ARG A 227 -11.23 -12.84 9.77
N VAL A 228 -11.78 -14.03 9.85
CA VAL A 228 -13.22 -14.25 9.99
C VAL A 228 -13.47 -15.12 11.22
N ALA A 229 -14.64 -14.99 11.83
CA ALA A 229 -15.04 -15.94 12.85
C ALA A 229 -15.02 -17.35 12.23
N ALA A 230 -14.33 -18.31 12.87
CA ALA A 230 -14.37 -19.67 12.40
C ALA A 230 -15.83 -20.13 12.37
N ALA A 231 -16.28 -20.62 11.24
CA ALA A 231 -17.63 -21.21 11.15
C ALA A 231 -17.66 -22.35 12.17
N ALA A 232 -18.57 -22.25 13.15
CA ALA A 232 -18.77 -23.32 14.10
C ALA A 232 -19.09 -24.59 13.29
N ALA A 233 -18.27 -25.62 13.46
CA ALA A 233 -18.54 -26.92 12.88
C ALA A 233 -19.90 -27.38 13.43
N GLN A 234 -20.89 -27.46 12.55
CA GLN A 234 -22.17 -28.11 12.83
C GLN A 234 -22.00 -29.60 12.68
#